data_df2671267026a7c4314c065c528bf0d1
#
_entry.id   df2671267026a7c4314c065c528bf0d1
#
_cell.length_a   1.000
_cell.length_b   1.000
_cell.length_c   1.000
_cell.angle_alpha   90.00
_cell.angle_beta   90.00
_cell.angle_gamma   90.00
#
_symmetry.space_group_name_H-M   'P 1'
#
loop_
_entity.id
_entity.type
_entity.pdbx_description
1 polymer ?
#
loop_
_entity_poly.entity_id
_entity_poly.type
_entity_poly.pdbx_seq_one_letter_code
_entity_poly.pdbx_strand_id
1 'polypeptide(L)'
;YAAPYPDKAYLTGNRQFTQMLPTRNDNPMLVDNWYALEKLKTFTKPFLCLFSDKDQVAPNGHMSVRPAIPGAQAIEPIILKDGSHFLTEDCSDEYSFEMLKFLDSQRK
;
A
#
# COMPACT_ATOMS: atom_id res chain seq x y z
N TYR A 1 11.81 -15.54 2.73
CA TYR A 1 10.51 -15.91 2.12
C TYR A 1 10.48 -17.32 1.54
N ALA A 2 11.60 -17.93 1.15
CA ALA A 2 11.62 -19.30 0.64
C ALA A 2 11.58 -20.37 1.74
N ALA A 3 11.92 -20.03 2.98
CA ALA A 3 12.07 -20.97 4.09
C ALA A 3 10.83 -21.84 4.39
N PRO A 4 9.58 -21.38 4.30
CA PRO A 4 8.42 -22.20 4.56
C PRO A 4 8.08 -23.20 3.44
N TYR A 5 8.76 -23.14 2.29
CA TYR A 5 8.44 -23.97 1.12
C TYR A 5 9.43 -25.11 0.98
N PRO A 6 8.99 -26.40 1.00
CA PRO A 6 9.88 -27.56 0.90
C PRO A 6 10.65 -27.61 -0.43
N ASP A 7 10.04 -27.20 -1.54
CA ASP A 7 10.66 -27.13 -2.86
C ASP A 7 9.98 -26.08 -3.77
N LYS A 8 10.48 -25.96 -5.00
CA LYS A 8 10.01 -24.95 -5.98
C LYS A 8 8.56 -25.14 -6.44
N ALA A 9 7.96 -26.32 -6.32
CA ALA A 9 6.58 -26.56 -6.73
C ALA A 9 5.61 -25.82 -5.81
N TYR A 10 5.94 -25.68 -4.54
CA TYR A 10 5.13 -24.95 -3.56
C TYR A 10 5.16 -23.43 -3.76
N LEU A 11 6.07 -22.90 -4.56
CA LEU A 11 6.13 -21.48 -4.92
C LEU A 11 5.18 -21.09 -6.07
N THR A 12 4.40 -22.03 -6.60
CA THR A 12 3.53 -21.77 -7.76
C THR A 12 2.50 -20.67 -7.47
N GLY A 13 1.89 -20.68 -6.28
CA GLY A 13 0.95 -19.64 -5.86
C GLY A 13 1.58 -18.24 -5.84
N ASN A 14 2.78 -18.11 -5.26
CA ASN A 14 3.49 -16.83 -5.18
C ASN A 14 3.85 -16.30 -6.59
N ARG A 15 4.29 -17.18 -7.48
CA ARG A 15 4.58 -16.82 -8.87
C ARG A 15 3.34 -16.38 -9.62
N GLN A 16 2.23 -17.12 -9.46
CA GLN A 16 0.96 -16.78 -10.09
C GLN A 16 0.44 -15.44 -9.59
N PHE A 17 0.52 -15.18 -8.28
CA PHE A 17 0.10 -13.92 -7.69
C PHE A 17 0.86 -12.72 -8.29
N THR A 18 2.18 -12.84 -8.45
CA THR A 18 2.98 -11.79 -9.09
C THR A 18 2.59 -11.57 -10.56
N GLN A 19 2.24 -12.65 -11.29
CA GLN A 19 1.80 -12.55 -12.69
C GLN A 19 0.41 -11.92 -12.85
N MET A 20 -0.39 -11.89 -11.80
CA MET A 20 -1.71 -11.23 -11.80
C MET A 20 -1.62 -9.72 -11.71
N LEU A 21 -0.46 -9.14 -11.38
CA LEU A 21 -0.29 -7.69 -11.39
C LEU A 21 -0.60 -7.11 -12.78
N PRO A 22 -1.48 -6.10 -12.88
CA PRO A 22 -1.92 -5.55 -14.16
C PRO A 22 -0.86 -4.62 -14.76
N THR A 23 0.25 -5.20 -15.22
CA THR A 23 1.38 -4.46 -15.80
C THR A 23 1.20 -4.15 -17.30
N ARG A 24 0.16 -4.72 -17.93
CA ARG A 24 -0.15 -4.54 -19.36
C ARG A 24 -1.50 -3.87 -19.51
N ASN A 25 -1.61 -2.98 -20.50
CA ASN A 25 -2.83 -2.20 -20.76
C ASN A 25 -4.04 -3.05 -21.20
N ASP A 26 -3.83 -4.29 -21.64
CA ASP A 26 -4.87 -5.25 -22.02
C ASP A 26 -5.31 -6.17 -20.88
N ASN A 27 -4.80 -5.97 -19.67
CA ASN A 27 -5.16 -6.79 -18.50
C ASN A 27 -6.59 -6.45 -18.03
N PRO A 28 -7.51 -7.44 -17.99
CA PRO A 28 -8.90 -7.20 -17.58
C PRO A 28 -9.04 -6.66 -16.14
N MET A 29 -8.08 -6.95 -15.26
CA MET A 29 -8.08 -6.42 -13.88
C MET A 29 -7.91 -4.90 -13.82
N LEU A 30 -7.42 -4.25 -14.88
CA LEU A 30 -7.34 -2.79 -14.94
C LEU A 30 -8.71 -2.13 -14.88
N VAL A 31 -9.74 -2.77 -15.41
CA VAL A 31 -11.12 -2.26 -15.37
C VAL A 31 -11.60 -2.17 -13.92
N ASP A 32 -11.40 -3.22 -13.15
CA ASP A 32 -11.80 -3.26 -11.73
C ASP A 32 -11.00 -2.27 -10.90
N ASN A 33 -9.69 -2.15 -11.13
CA ASN A 33 -8.84 -1.16 -10.49
C ASN A 33 -9.29 0.27 -10.82
N TRP A 34 -9.71 0.52 -12.05
CA TRP A 34 -10.21 1.80 -12.48
C TRP A 34 -11.52 2.18 -11.75
N TYR A 35 -12.46 1.25 -11.66
CA TYR A 35 -13.68 1.43 -10.86
C TYR A 35 -13.37 1.67 -9.37
N ALA A 36 -12.40 0.96 -8.80
CA ALA A 36 -11.97 1.15 -7.42
C ALA A 36 -11.40 2.57 -7.22
N LEU A 37 -10.56 3.04 -8.13
CA LEU A 37 -10.02 4.41 -8.08
C LEU A 37 -11.13 5.47 -8.19
N GLU A 38 -12.12 5.29 -9.08
CA GLU A 38 -13.25 6.21 -9.18
C GLU A 38 -14.06 6.26 -7.87
N LYS A 39 -14.22 5.13 -7.18
CA LYS A 39 -14.84 5.10 -5.85
C LYS A 39 -13.99 5.82 -4.80
N LEU A 40 -12.67 5.65 -4.82
CA LEU A 40 -11.78 6.33 -3.90
C LEU A 40 -11.79 7.86 -4.07
N LYS A 41 -12.06 8.39 -5.26
CA LYS A 41 -12.23 9.83 -5.49
C LYS A 41 -13.42 10.44 -4.73
N THR A 42 -14.35 9.63 -4.27
CA THR A 42 -15.50 10.07 -3.44
C THR A 42 -15.33 9.72 -1.96
N PHE A 43 -14.18 9.16 -1.57
CA PHE A 43 -13.93 8.73 -0.19
C PHE A 43 -13.50 9.94 0.67
N THR A 44 -14.38 10.36 1.57
CA THR A 44 -14.19 11.55 2.42
C THR A 44 -13.83 11.23 3.86
N LYS A 45 -13.89 9.94 4.26
CA LYS A 45 -13.46 9.53 5.60
C LYS A 45 -11.94 9.70 5.75
N PRO A 46 -11.43 9.92 6.97
CA PRO A 46 -10.00 10.03 7.21
C PRO A 46 -9.21 8.87 6.57
N PHE A 47 -8.18 9.22 5.80
CA PHE A 47 -7.36 8.26 5.08
C PHE A 47 -5.88 8.58 5.31
N LEU A 48 -5.18 7.71 6.01
CA LEU A 48 -3.75 7.86 6.29
C LEU A 48 -2.91 7.32 5.12
N CYS A 49 -2.02 8.14 4.60
CA CYS A 49 -0.94 7.72 3.72
C CYS A 49 0.32 7.48 4.55
N LEU A 50 0.69 6.22 4.75
CA LEU A 50 1.90 5.83 5.47
C LEU A 50 2.82 5.06 4.52
N PHE A 51 3.97 5.62 4.24
CA PHE A 51 4.94 5.15 3.24
C PHE A 51 6.35 5.13 3.82
N SER A 52 7.32 4.70 3.04
CA SER A 52 8.73 4.69 3.39
C SER A 52 9.58 5.50 2.39
N ASP A 53 10.76 5.89 2.81
CA ASP A 53 11.67 6.70 1.99
C ASP A 53 12.56 5.88 1.04
N LYS A 54 12.66 4.55 1.26
CA LYS A 54 13.50 3.65 0.45
C LYS A 54 12.70 2.60 -0.34
N ASP A 55 11.38 2.80 -0.51
CA ASP A 55 10.58 1.93 -1.35
C ASP A 55 10.98 2.08 -2.83
N GLN A 56 11.54 1.01 -3.39
CA GLN A 56 11.96 0.96 -4.80
C GLN A 56 10.84 0.49 -5.74
N VAL A 57 9.76 -0.06 -5.22
CA VAL A 57 8.63 -0.57 -6.00
C VAL A 57 7.60 0.52 -6.24
N ALA A 58 7.29 1.30 -5.20
CA ALA A 58 6.32 2.39 -5.26
C ALA A 58 6.93 3.70 -4.70
N PRO A 59 8.03 4.21 -5.29
CA PRO A 59 8.69 5.39 -4.78
C PRO A 59 7.73 6.59 -4.80
N ASN A 60 7.63 7.29 -3.66
CA ASN A 60 6.72 8.44 -3.50
C ASN A 60 5.23 8.15 -3.81
N GLY A 61 4.77 6.92 -3.59
CA GLY A 61 3.38 6.51 -3.88
C GLY A 61 2.32 7.41 -3.24
N HIS A 62 2.62 8.03 -2.09
CA HIS A 62 1.74 9.02 -1.43
C HIS A 62 1.45 10.24 -2.32
N MET A 63 2.37 10.63 -3.20
CA MET A 63 2.20 11.80 -4.09
C MET A 63 1.11 11.59 -5.14
N SER A 64 0.83 10.35 -5.52
CA SER A 64 -0.28 10.02 -6.43
C SER A 64 -1.57 9.66 -5.69
N VAL A 65 -1.48 9.00 -4.54
CA VAL A 65 -2.64 8.55 -3.77
C VAL A 65 -3.32 9.70 -3.04
N ARG A 66 -2.55 10.55 -2.33
CA ARG A 66 -3.09 11.64 -1.50
C ARG A 66 -3.99 12.63 -2.28
N PRO A 67 -3.57 13.18 -3.43
CA PRO A 67 -4.43 14.12 -4.18
C PRO A 67 -5.66 13.46 -4.79
N ALA A 68 -5.63 12.14 -5.02
CA ALA A 68 -6.75 11.41 -5.62
C ALA A 68 -7.87 11.11 -4.62
N ILE A 69 -7.59 11.10 -3.30
CA ILE A 69 -8.53 10.67 -2.25
C ILE A 69 -8.84 11.87 -1.34
N PRO A 70 -10.06 12.42 -1.37
CA PRO A 70 -10.42 13.59 -0.54
C PRO A 70 -10.14 13.40 0.96
N GLY A 71 -10.40 12.21 1.49
CA GLY A 71 -10.13 11.89 2.90
C GLY A 71 -8.65 11.89 3.30
N ALA A 72 -7.74 11.82 2.33
CA ALA A 72 -6.30 11.89 2.56
C ALA A 72 -5.75 13.31 2.55
N GLN A 73 -6.47 14.27 1.95
CA GLN A 73 -5.95 15.63 1.74
C GLN A 73 -5.78 16.41 3.06
N ALA A 74 -6.65 16.14 4.04
CA ALA A 74 -6.60 16.79 5.35
C ALA A 74 -5.56 16.19 6.30
N ILE A 75 -4.92 15.10 5.92
CA ILE A 75 -3.96 14.36 6.76
C ILE A 75 -2.60 14.38 6.08
N GLU A 76 -1.57 14.84 6.81
CA GLU A 76 -0.21 14.82 6.27
C GLU A 76 0.28 13.38 6.16
N PRO A 77 0.92 13.02 5.03
CA PRO A 77 1.49 11.70 4.87
C PRO A 77 2.64 11.47 5.85
N ILE A 78 2.74 10.26 6.35
CA ILE A 78 3.85 9.83 7.20
C ILE A 78 4.83 9.04 6.34
N ILE A 79 6.09 9.48 6.35
CA ILE A 79 7.17 8.82 5.63
C ILE A 79 8.16 8.27 6.66
N LEU A 80 8.16 6.96 6.84
CA LEU A 80 9.08 6.29 7.73
C LEU A 80 10.46 6.18 7.07
N LYS A 81 11.48 6.50 7.86
CA LYS A 81 12.86 6.46 7.40
C LYS A 81 13.40 5.04 7.42
N ASP A 82 14.28 4.77 6.49
CA ASP A 82 15.01 3.50 6.35
C ASP A 82 14.15 2.27 6.03
N GLY A 83 12.85 2.45 5.86
CA GLY A 83 11.94 1.38 5.42
C GLY A 83 11.99 1.17 3.91
N SER A 84 11.92 -0.10 3.48
CA SER A 84 11.79 -0.50 2.08
C SER A 84 10.32 -0.72 1.70
N HIS A 85 10.09 -1.51 0.64
CA HIS A 85 8.74 -1.90 0.21
C HIS A 85 7.98 -2.71 1.29
N PHE A 86 8.70 -3.51 2.07
CA PHE A 86 8.13 -4.28 3.18
C PHE A 86 8.20 -3.52 4.50
N LEU A 87 7.62 -2.35 4.49
CA LEU A 87 7.63 -1.39 5.59
C LEU A 87 7.23 -1.97 6.95
N THR A 88 6.27 -2.91 6.96
CA THR A 88 5.81 -3.59 8.17
C THR A 88 6.86 -4.54 8.79
N GLU A 89 7.86 -4.93 8.02
CA GLU A 89 8.99 -5.74 8.51
C GLU A 89 10.16 -4.84 8.91
N ASP A 90 10.47 -3.83 8.09
CA ASP A 90 11.65 -2.99 8.29
C ASP A 90 11.46 -1.99 9.43
N CYS A 91 10.25 -1.44 9.60
CA CYS A 91 9.91 -0.40 10.56
C CYS A 91 8.66 -0.77 11.37
N SER A 92 8.58 -2.00 11.89
CA SER A 92 7.39 -2.57 12.53
C SER A 92 6.87 -1.74 13.71
N ASP A 93 7.76 -1.24 14.56
CA ASP A 93 7.40 -0.50 15.76
C ASP A 93 6.87 0.90 15.42
N GLU A 94 7.57 1.64 14.57
CA GLU A 94 7.16 2.96 14.09
C GLU A 94 5.88 2.89 13.27
N TYR A 95 5.78 1.88 12.40
CA TYR A 95 4.57 1.62 11.61
C TYR A 95 3.35 1.40 12.53
N SER A 96 3.50 0.52 13.53
CA SER A 96 2.43 0.19 14.46
C SER A 96 2.05 1.39 15.33
N PHE A 97 3.04 2.15 15.79
CA PHE A 97 2.82 3.37 16.59
C PHE A 97 2.01 4.42 15.81
N GLU A 98 2.42 4.75 14.60
CA GLU A 98 1.74 5.78 13.80
C GLU A 98 0.34 5.33 13.35
N MET A 99 0.16 4.03 13.07
CA MET A 99 -1.16 3.48 12.75
C MET A 99 -2.10 3.56 13.96
N LEU A 100 -1.65 3.16 15.16
CA LEU A 100 -2.46 3.24 16.37
C LEU A 100 -2.82 4.68 16.75
N LYS A 101 -1.87 5.59 16.64
CA LYS A 101 -2.08 7.03 16.87
C LYS A 101 -3.13 7.60 15.90
N PHE A 102 -3.08 7.22 14.63
CA PHE A 102 -4.11 7.60 13.67
C PHE A 102 -5.48 7.05 14.07
N LEU A 103 -5.60 5.76 14.37
CA LEU A 103 -6.85 5.12 14.76
C LEU A 103 -7.45 5.75 16.03
N ASP A 104 -6.63 6.02 17.04
CA ASP A 104 -7.09 6.66 18.30
C ASP A 104 -7.57 8.09 18.06
N SER A 105 -6.95 8.83 17.14
CA SER A 105 -7.41 10.17 16.77
C SER A 105 -8.81 10.19 16.14
N GLN A 106 -9.28 9.04 15.60
CA GLN A 106 -10.59 8.89 14.96
C GLN A 106 -11.70 8.40 15.92
N ARG A 107 -11.35 8.06 17.16
CA ARG A 107 -12.31 7.56 18.18
C ARG A 107 -13.04 8.71 18.91
N LYS A 108 -13.49 9.71 18.18
CA LYS A 108 -14.29 10.80 18.78
C LYS A 108 -15.77 10.50 18.71
#